data_23eb50333f46a4611e34a6e9075ccecc
#
_entry.id   23eb50333f46a4611e34a6e9075ccecc
#
_cell.length_a   1.000
_cell.length_b   1.000
_cell.length_c   1.000
_cell.angle_alpha   90.00
_cell.angle_beta   90.00
_cell.angle_gamma   90.00
#
_symmetry.space_group_name_H-M   'P 1'
#
loop_
_entity.id
_entity.type
_entity.pdbx_description
1 polymer ?
#
loop_
_entity_poly.entity_id
_entity_poly.type
_entity_poly.pdbx_seq_one_letter_code
_entity_poly.pdbx_strand_id
1 'polypeptide(L)'
;TEVKATNGSTVKLTIDRDLQNQLMQAVDQSVAANNAEWGSAVVVEIGTGRILALVDSKSPNPADLGSTSSANWGSRAVQAPVEPGSTGKVVTFSAGIDQKAVTPTTTFTVPYSITMPNGETVHDNDPHGTETMTVAGILAKSYNTGLIQVGDKVQDQVRYRYMKGFGLGEKTGVE
;
A
#
# COMPACT_ATOMS: atom_id res chain seq x y z
N THR A 1 -25.93 9.54 -45.02
CA THR A 1 -26.71 8.49 -44.35
C THR A 1 -26.51 8.66 -42.85
N GLU A 2 -27.56 9.08 -42.16
CA GLU A 2 -27.56 9.24 -40.72
C GLU A 2 -27.66 7.83 -40.10
N VAL A 3 -26.66 7.43 -39.29
CA VAL A 3 -26.69 6.16 -38.59
C VAL A 3 -27.36 6.41 -37.24
N LYS A 4 -28.48 5.74 -36.99
CA LYS A 4 -29.18 5.81 -35.70
C LYS A 4 -28.30 5.29 -34.58
N ALA A 5 -28.16 6.06 -33.50
CA ALA A 5 -27.44 5.62 -32.31
C ALA A 5 -28.13 4.41 -31.66
N THR A 6 -27.36 3.42 -31.29
CA THR A 6 -27.84 2.28 -30.50
C THR A 6 -27.36 2.47 -29.05
N ASN A 7 -28.29 2.41 -28.10
CA ASN A 7 -27.94 2.50 -26.68
C ASN A 7 -27.04 1.34 -26.28
N GLY A 8 -25.98 1.65 -25.52
CA GLY A 8 -25.12 0.64 -24.90
C GLY A 8 -25.78 -0.03 -23.70
N SER A 9 -25.08 -1.02 -23.13
CA SER A 9 -25.51 -1.69 -21.91
C SER A 9 -25.30 -0.80 -20.67
N THR A 10 -26.13 -1.02 -19.65
CA THR A 10 -25.96 -0.35 -18.34
C THR A 10 -24.79 -0.98 -17.59
N VAL A 11 -23.87 -0.15 -17.10
CA VAL A 11 -22.79 -0.56 -16.19
C VAL A 11 -23.11 -0.04 -14.79
N LYS A 12 -23.12 -0.93 -13.80
CA LYS A 12 -23.30 -0.58 -12.38
C LYS A 12 -21.98 -0.79 -11.64
N LEU A 13 -21.43 0.30 -11.11
CA LEU A 13 -20.19 0.29 -10.31
C LEU A 13 -20.50 0.19 -8.83
N THR A 14 -19.49 -0.17 -8.03
CA THR A 14 -19.55 -0.16 -6.56
C THR A 14 -19.17 1.21 -5.99
N ILE A 15 -18.72 2.13 -6.83
CA ILE A 15 -18.24 3.46 -6.44
C ILE A 15 -19.38 4.27 -5.82
N ASP A 16 -19.13 4.81 -4.63
CA ASP A 16 -19.96 5.85 -4.02
C ASP A 16 -19.52 7.21 -4.57
N ARG A 17 -20.42 7.89 -5.26
CA ARG A 17 -20.11 9.13 -5.97
C ARG A 17 -19.65 10.25 -5.03
N ASP A 18 -20.28 10.37 -3.88
CA ASP A 18 -20.01 11.48 -2.95
C ASP A 18 -18.67 11.24 -2.24
N LEU A 19 -18.42 9.99 -1.82
CA LEU A 19 -17.12 9.58 -1.28
C LEU A 19 -15.99 9.75 -2.29
N GLN A 20 -16.20 9.33 -3.55
CA GLN A 20 -15.26 9.51 -4.66
C GLN A 20 -14.86 10.99 -4.82
N ASN A 21 -15.86 11.89 -4.83
CA ASN A 21 -15.62 13.32 -5.01
C ASN A 21 -14.88 13.93 -3.82
N GLN A 22 -15.27 13.60 -2.58
CA GLN A 22 -14.58 14.08 -1.38
C GLN A 22 -13.13 13.60 -1.33
N LEU A 23 -12.91 12.32 -1.62
CA LEU A 23 -11.57 11.74 -1.60
C LEU A 23 -10.67 12.34 -2.69
N MET A 24 -11.21 12.60 -3.87
CA MET A 24 -10.48 13.24 -4.96
C MET A 24 -9.99 14.64 -4.55
N GLN A 25 -10.87 15.46 -3.95
CA GLN A 25 -10.49 16.78 -3.44
C GLN A 25 -9.42 16.69 -2.35
N ALA A 26 -9.54 15.72 -1.43
CA ALA A 26 -8.55 15.52 -0.37
C ALA A 26 -7.18 15.11 -0.93
N VAL A 27 -7.15 14.21 -1.92
CA VAL A 27 -5.91 13.79 -2.58
C VAL A 27 -5.26 14.96 -3.33
N ASP A 28 -6.02 15.73 -4.10
CA ASP A 28 -5.49 16.88 -4.82
C ASP A 28 -4.92 17.95 -3.87
N GLN A 29 -5.63 18.24 -2.77
CA GLN A 29 -5.14 19.15 -1.75
C GLN A 29 -3.85 18.66 -1.08
N SER A 30 -3.79 17.35 -0.75
CA SER A 30 -2.61 16.75 -0.15
C SER A 30 -1.40 16.80 -1.08
N VAL A 31 -1.60 16.47 -2.36
CA VAL A 31 -0.54 16.55 -3.37
C VAL A 31 -0.01 17.98 -3.51
N ALA A 32 -0.90 18.98 -3.55
CA ALA A 32 -0.52 20.38 -3.63
C ALA A 32 0.23 20.87 -2.38
N ALA A 33 -0.28 20.53 -1.18
CA ALA A 33 0.30 20.95 0.09
C ALA A 33 1.71 20.38 0.33
N ASN A 34 1.97 19.19 -0.18
CA ASN A 34 3.25 18.48 0.01
C ASN A 34 4.18 18.61 -1.21
N ASN A 35 3.82 19.36 -2.24
CA ASN A 35 4.55 19.43 -3.52
C ASN A 35 4.85 18.02 -4.09
N ALA A 36 3.91 17.08 -3.90
CA ALA A 36 4.07 15.72 -4.39
C ALA A 36 3.85 15.68 -5.92
N GLU A 37 4.49 14.74 -6.58
CA GLU A 37 4.33 14.56 -8.03
C GLU A 37 2.91 14.09 -8.37
N TRP A 38 2.42 13.14 -7.59
CA TRP A 38 1.07 12.59 -7.67
C TRP A 38 0.67 11.94 -6.35
N GLY A 39 -0.59 11.61 -6.22
CA GLY A 39 -1.16 10.84 -5.12
C GLY A 39 -2.35 10.04 -5.59
N SER A 40 -2.62 8.93 -4.94
CA SER A 40 -3.82 8.14 -5.16
C SER A 40 -4.38 7.62 -3.84
N ALA A 41 -5.66 7.27 -3.84
CA ALA A 41 -6.29 6.63 -2.69
C ALA A 41 -7.37 5.65 -3.15
N VAL A 42 -7.51 4.57 -2.39
CA VAL A 42 -8.51 3.53 -2.61
C VAL A 42 -9.26 3.29 -1.32
N VAL A 43 -10.59 3.26 -1.38
CA VAL A 43 -11.44 2.88 -0.26
C VAL A 43 -12.12 1.55 -0.57
N VAL A 44 -11.83 0.55 0.26
CA VAL A 44 -12.34 -0.81 0.11
C VAL A 44 -13.23 -1.15 1.30
N GLU A 45 -14.40 -1.68 1.04
CA GLU A 45 -15.32 -2.16 2.06
C GLU A 45 -14.80 -3.45 2.69
N ILE A 46 -14.62 -3.43 4.02
CA ILE A 46 -14.14 -4.60 4.76
C ILE A 46 -15.18 -5.74 4.69
N GLY A 47 -14.72 -6.94 4.44
CA GLY A 47 -15.53 -8.16 4.36
C GLY A 47 -16.11 -8.46 2.98
N THR A 48 -16.32 -7.46 2.13
CA THR A 48 -16.84 -7.68 0.75
C THR A 48 -15.77 -7.48 -0.32
N GLY A 49 -14.74 -6.66 -0.05
CA GLY A 49 -13.73 -6.27 -1.01
C GLY A 49 -14.24 -5.26 -2.07
N ARG A 50 -15.46 -4.73 -1.92
CA ARG A 50 -16.01 -3.74 -2.86
C ARG A 50 -15.21 -2.46 -2.81
N ILE A 51 -14.81 -1.95 -3.98
CA ILE A 51 -14.16 -0.64 -4.09
C ILE A 51 -15.25 0.42 -4.05
N LEU A 52 -15.23 1.26 -3.00
CA LEU A 52 -16.17 2.36 -2.80
C LEU A 52 -15.66 3.68 -3.36
N ALA A 53 -14.34 3.86 -3.42
CA ALA A 53 -13.69 4.97 -4.10
C ALA A 53 -12.32 4.55 -4.63
N LEU A 54 -11.95 5.06 -5.80
CA LEU A 54 -10.66 4.86 -6.45
C LEU A 54 -10.28 6.17 -7.12
N VAL A 55 -9.32 6.89 -6.56
CA VAL A 55 -8.98 8.24 -7.00
C VAL A 55 -7.48 8.40 -7.24
N ASP A 56 -7.18 9.23 -8.22
CA ASP A 56 -5.84 9.72 -8.52
C ASP A 56 -5.86 11.24 -8.58
N SER A 57 -4.77 11.89 -8.14
CA SER A 57 -4.60 13.32 -8.38
C SER A 57 -4.52 13.62 -9.87
N LYS A 58 -4.98 14.80 -10.26
CA LYS A 58 -4.98 15.26 -11.66
C LYS A 58 -5.78 14.32 -12.57
N SER A 59 -6.81 13.67 -12.03
CA SER A 59 -7.75 12.85 -12.81
C SER A 59 -8.38 13.64 -13.94
N PRO A 60 -8.65 13.01 -15.09
CA PRO A 60 -9.25 13.72 -16.22
C PRO A 60 -10.69 14.18 -15.89
N ASN A 61 -11.05 15.35 -16.43
CA ASN A 61 -12.44 15.78 -16.43
C ASN A 61 -13.24 14.95 -17.47
N PRO A 62 -14.22 14.14 -17.06
CA PRO A 62 -14.99 13.33 -18.01
C PRO A 62 -15.77 14.15 -19.05
N ALA A 63 -16.09 15.43 -18.74
CA ALA A 63 -16.77 16.33 -19.66
C ALA A 63 -15.83 16.98 -20.68
N ASP A 64 -14.51 16.98 -20.41
CA ASP A 64 -13.49 17.57 -21.28
C ASP A 64 -12.16 16.80 -21.13
N LEU A 65 -12.10 15.63 -21.75
CA LEU A 65 -10.90 14.79 -21.73
C LEU A 65 -9.70 15.46 -22.41
N GLY A 66 -9.94 16.36 -23.35
CA GLY A 66 -8.89 17.08 -24.08
C GLY A 66 -8.10 18.07 -23.20
N SER A 67 -8.65 18.50 -22.07
CA SER A 67 -7.98 19.39 -21.12
C SER A 67 -6.94 18.66 -20.24
N THR A 68 -6.91 17.34 -20.26
CA THR A 68 -6.00 16.52 -19.43
C THR A 68 -5.04 15.73 -20.29
N SER A 69 -3.76 15.69 -19.88
CA SER A 69 -2.76 14.85 -20.55
C SER A 69 -3.18 13.38 -20.56
N SER A 70 -3.01 12.70 -21.69
CA SER A 70 -3.30 11.26 -21.83
C SER A 70 -2.51 10.39 -20.85
N ALA A 71 -1.38 10.87 -20.34
CA ALA A 71 -0.62 10.19 -19.28
C ALA A 71 -1.39 10.04 -17.96
N ASN A 72 -2.45 10.83 -17.77
CA ASN A 72 -3.31 10.79 -16.58
C ASN A 72 -4.67 10.08 -16.82
N TRP A 73 -4.86 9.46 -17.98
CA TRP A 73 -6.15 8.81 -18.29
C TRP A 73 -6.32 7.44 -17.61
N GLY A 74 -5.21 6.76 -17.26
CA GLY A 74 -5.24 5.52 -16.51
C GLY A 74 -5.18 5.75 -15.00
N SER A 75 -5.72 4.83 -14.23
CA SER A 75 -5.62 4.91 -12.76
C SER A 75 -4.23 4.46 -12.28
N ARG A 76 -3.50 5.38 -11.64
CA ARG A 76 -2.21 5.09 -11.01
C ARG A 76 -2.35 4.15 -9.83
N ALA A 77 -3.47 4.21 -9.11
CA ALA A 77 -3.74 3.33 -7.97
C ALA A 77 -3.64 1.83 -8.32
N VAL A 78 -3.88 1.46 -9.60
CA VAL A 78 -3.83 0.07 -10.07
C VAL A 78 -2.77 -0.20 -11.13
N GLN A 79 -2.15 0.84 -11.69
CA GLN A 79 -1.18 0.71 -12.79
C GLN A 79 0.24 1.11 -12.39
N ALA A 80 0.40 2.02 -11.43
CA ALA A 80 1.72 2.49 -11.04
C ALA A 80 2.40 1.49 -10.09
N PRO A 81 3.59 0.98 -10.42
CA PRO A 81 4.38 0.23 -9.46
C PRO A 81 4.94 1.19 -8.42
N VAL A 82 4.76 0.86 -7.15
CA VAL A 82 5.27 1.63 -6.02
C VAL A 82 5.98 0.73 -5.03
N GLU A 83 6.99 1.26 -4.36
CA GLU A 83 7.60 0.59 -3.22
C GLU A 83 6.66 0.76 -2.02
N PRO A 84 6.21 -0.34 -1.37
CA PRO A 84 5.25 -0.26 -0.27
C PRO A 84 5.84 0.41 0.99
N GLY A 85 7.16 0.52 1.07
CA GLY A 85 7.84 1.06 2.23
C GLY A 85 7.45 0.32 3.51
N SER A 86 7.38 1.09 4.67
CA SER A 86 7.03 0.49 5.96
C SER A 86 5.63 -0.14 6.02
N THR A 87 4.74 0.15 5.05
CA THR A 87 3.44 -0.54 4.96
C THR A 87 3.64 -2.04 4.70
N GLY A 88 4.65 -2.42 3.93
CA GLY A 88 4.99 -3.82 3.67
C GLY A 88 5.42 -4.61 4.91
N LYS A 89 5.83 -3.95 5.99
CA LYS A 89 6.20 -4.60 7.26
C LYS A 89 5.06 -5.38 7.88
N VAL A 90 3.81 -4.95 7.63
CA VAL A 90 2.60 -5.63 8.11
C VAL A 90 2.58 -7.10 7.69
N VAL A 91 3.05 -7.44 6.50
CA VAL A 91 3.12 -8.82 6.00
C VAL A 91 4.00 -9.69 6.90
N THR A 92 5.21 -9.20 7.23
CA THR A 92 6.16 -9.94 8.08
C THR A 92 5.64 -10.09 9.52
N PHE A 93 5.08 -9.03 10.09
CA PHE A 93 4.49 -9.10 11.44
C PHE A 93 3.29 -10.03 11.48
N SER A 94 2.41 -10.00 10.46
CA SER A 94 1.27 -10.92 10.33
C SER A 94 1.75 -12.37 10.28
N ALA A 95 2.76 -12.66 9.45
CA ALA A 95 3.33 -14.00 9.37
C ALA A 95 3.90 -14.46 10.72
N GLY A 96 4.68 -13.61 11.39
CA GLY A 96 5.30 -13.93 12.67
C GLY A 96 4.28 -14.24 13.76
N ILE A 97 3.22 -13.48 13.86
CA ILE A 97 2.17 -13.62 14.88
C ILE A 97 1.25 -14.82 14.57
N ASP A 98 0.78 -14.94 13.34
CA ASP A 98 -0.14 -16.00 12.94
C ASP A 98 0.52 -17.39 13.00
N GLN A 99 1.81 -17.47 12.63
CA GLN A 99 2.58 -18.71 12.79
C GLN A 99 3.02 -18.97 14.25
N LYS A 100 2.65 -18.10 15.19
CA LYS A 100 3.02 -18.18 16.61
C LYS A 100 4.55 -18.21 16.84
N ALA A 101 5.32 -17.71 15.87
CA ALA A 101 6.76 -17.57 15.98
C ALA A 101 7.13 -16.45 16.97
N VAL A 102 6.28 -15.44 17.06
CA VAL A 102 6.35 -14.33 18.02
C VAL A 102 4.95 -13.96 18.50
N THR A 103 4.89 -13.21 19.60
CA THR A 103 3.68 -12.54 20.08
C THR A 103 3.91 -11.04 20.10
N PRO A 104 2.86 -10.19 20.19
CA PRO A 104 3.03 -8.74 20.33
C PRO A 104 3.95 -8.32 21.49
N THR A 105 4.06 -9.16 22.53
CA THR A 105 4.88 -8.90 23.73
C THR A 105 6.23 -9.59 23.72
N THR A 106 6.54 -10.41 22.71
CA THR A 106 7.90 -10.98 22.53
C THR A 106 8.91 -9.86 22.38
N THR A 107 10.04 -9.95 23.09
CA THR A 107 11.06 -8.91 23.11
C THR A 107 12.29 -9.26 22.28
N PHE A 108 12.89 -8.25 21.70
CA PHE A 108 14.16 -8.32 20.97
C PHE A 108 15.10 -7.21 21.43
N THR A 109 16.39 -7.46 21.34
CA THR A 109 17.43 -6.43 21.47
C THR A 109 17.62 -5.80 20.10
N VAL A 110 17.25 -4.55 19.95
CA VAL A 110 17.17 -3.83 18.67
C VAL A 110 18.27 -2.77 18.61
N PRO A 111 19.36 -3.01 17.86
CA PRO A 111 20.39 -2.01 17.61
C PRO A 111 19.96 -1.08 16.47
N TYR A 112 20.58 0.10 16.36
CA TYR A 112 20.36 1.04 15.25
C TYR A 112 20.65 0.42 13.87
N SER A 113 21.66 -0.47 13.78
CA SER A 113 22.06 -1.09 12.52
C SER A 113 22.42 -2.56 12.70
N ILE A 114 22.19 -3.34 11.64
CA ILE A 114 22.56 -4.76 11.53
C ILE A 114 23.27 -4.97 10.19
N THR A 115 24.40 -5.68 10.21
CA THR A 115 25.07 -6.15 8.99
C THR A 115 24.56 -7.53 8.63
N MET A 116 24.03 -7.66 7.42
CA MET A 116 23.49 -8.89 6.88
C MET A 116 24.59 -9.84 6.43
N PRO A 117 24.33 -11.16 6.28
CA PRO A 117 25.33 -12.13 5.83
C PRO A 117 25.95 -11.83 4.45
N ASN A 118 25.24 -11.09 3.61
CA ASN A 118 25.74 -10.62 2.30
C ASN A 118 26.68 -9.39 2.41
N GLY A 119 26.94 -8.88 3.63
CA GLY A 119 27.75 -7.69 3.89
C GLY A 119 27.01 -6.36 3.82
N GLU A 120 25.74 -6.36 3.44
CA GLU A 120 24.89 -5.16 3.44
C GLU A 120 24.55 -4.75 4.87
N THR A 121 24.61 -3.43 5.15
CA THR A 121 24.20 -2.88 6.45
C THR A 121 22.85 -2.20 6.32
N VAL A 122 21.88 -2.68 7.10
CA VAL A 122 20.56 -2.09 7.24
C VAL A 122 20.51 -1.29 8.54
N HIS A 123 19.94 -0.10 8.49
CA HIS A 123 19.74 0.76 9.66
C HIS A 123 18.28 1.23 9.77
N ASP A 124 17.92 1.70 10.96
CA ASP A 124 16.65 2.36 11.20
C ASP A 124 16.68 3.81 10.68
N ASN A 125 15.50 4.42 10.56
CA ASN A 125 15.38 5.77 9.99
C ASN A 125 16.09 6.80 10.86
N ASP A 126 15.86 6.73 12.16
CA ASP A 126 16.45 7.67 13.13
C ASP A 126 17.52 6.97 13.97
N PRO A 127 18.68 7.60 14.19
CA PRO A 127 19.72 7.05 15.07
C PRO A 127 19.21 6.87 16.50
N HIS A 128 19.46 5.70 17.07
CA HIS A 128 19.13 5.38 18.47
C HIS A 128 20.17 4.43 19.09
N GLY A 129 20.19 4.32 20.40
CA GLY A 129 20.97 3.31 21.11
C GLY A 129 20.37 1.91 20.93
N THR A 130 21.09 0.89 21.39
CA THR A 130 20.53 -0.46 21.47
C THR A 130 19.43 -0.50 22.53
N GLU A 131 18.22 -0.91 22.14
CA GLU A 131 17.02 -0.92 22.97
C GLU A 131 16.44 -2.33 23.10
N THR A 132 15.80 -2.63 24.22
CA THR A 132 14.95 -3.83 24.33
C THR A 132 13.51 -3.44 23.95
N MET A 133 13.02 -3.98 22.85
CA MET A 133 11.70 -3.62 22.28
C MET A 133 10.80 -4.84 22.17
N THR A 134 9.52 -4.66 22.46
CA THR A 134 8.49 -5.65 22.10
C THR A 134 8.22 -5.63 20.60
N VAL A 135 7.66 -6.72 20.06
CA VAL A 135 7.21 -6.78 18.65
C VAL A 135 6.24 -5.63 18.32
N ALA A 136 5.31 -5.32 19.24
CA ALA A 136 4.41 -4.17 19.09
C ALA A 136 5.19 -2.84 19.07
N GLY A 137 6.20 -2.69 19.91
CA GLY A 137 7.07 -1.51 19.94
C GLY A 137 7.91 -1.35 18.67
N ILE A 138 8.45 -2.44 18.13
CA ILE A 138 9.19 -2.47 16.86
C ILE A 138 8.30 -1.99 15.71
N LEU A 139 7.05 -2.47 15.65
CA LEU A 139 6.10 -2.02 14.64
C LEU A 139 5.74 -0.53 14.82
N ALA A 140 5.46 -0.09 16.04
CA ALA A 140 5.10 1.30 16.35
C ALA A 140 6.21 2.30 16.01
N LYS A 141 7.48 1.90 16.21
CA LYS A 141 8.66 2.69 15.83
C LYS A 141 9.08 2.50 14.38
N SER A 142 8.48 1.53 13.71
CA SER A 142 8.86 1.17 12.33
C SER A 142 10.33 0.79 12.17
N TYR A 143 10.92 0.16 13.15
CA TYR A 143 12.31 -0.24 13.13
C TYR A 143 12.57 -1.35 12.09
N ASN A 144 13.55 -1.13 11.21
CA ASN A 144 13.97 -2.08 10.18
C ASN A 144 14.74 -3.24 10.80
N THR A 145 15.67 -2.90 11.71
CA THR A 145 16.53 -3.89 12.36
C THR A 145 15.75 -4.85 13.25
N GLY A 146 14.71 -4.34 13.92
CA GLY A 146 13.77 -5.16 14.68
C GLY A 146 12.90 -6.03 13.79
N LEU A 147 12.44 -5.51 12.64
CA LEU A 147 11.67 -6.27 11.66
C LEU A 147 12.46 -7.46 11.11
N ILE A 148 13.75 -7.28 10.79
CA ILE A 148 14.63 -8.36 10.33
C ILE A 148 14.64 -9.49 11.35
N GLN A 149 14.84 -9.17 12.63
CA GLN A 149 14.87 -10.16 13.71
C GLN A 149 13.53 -10.92 13.86
N VAL A 150 12.40 -10.23 13.68
CA VAL A 150 11.06 -10.87 13.64
C VAL A 150 10.95 -11.78 12.41
N GLY A 151 11.40 -11.32 11.25
CA GLY A 151 11.41 -12.07 10.00
C GLY A 151 12.23 -13.36 10.08
N ASP A 152 13.36 -13.33 10.77
CA ASP A 152 14.25 -14.50 10.97
C ASP A 152 13.60 -15.61 11.81
N LYS A 153 12.49 -15.33 12.53
CA LYS A 153 11.71 -16.34 13.24
C LYS A 153 10.74 -17.09 12.33
N VAL A 154 10.58 -16.65 11.08
CA VAL A 154 9.64 -17.22 10.12
C VAL A 154 10.41 -17.76 8.91
N GLN A 155 10.17 -19.00 8.53
CA GLN A 155 10.80 -19.61 7.35
C GLN A 155 10.51 -18.83 6.08
N ASP A 156 11.47 -18.73 5.16
CA ASP A 156 11.36 -17.95 3.91
C ASP A 156 10.16 -18.33 3.08
N GLN A 157 9.90 -19.63 2.93
CA GLN A 157 8.72 -20.12 2.20
C GLN A 157 7.40 -19.69 2.84
N VAL A 158 7.35 -19.58 4.15
CA VAL A 158 6.17 -19.11 4.87
C VAL A 158 5.99 -17.62 4.60
N ARG A 159 7.04 -16.82 4.76
CA ARG A 159 7.01 -15.38 4.42
C ARG A 159 6.53 -15.15 2.98
N TYR A 160 7.08 -15.90 2.02
CA TYR A 160 6.66 -15.83 0.63
C TYR A 160 5.17 -16.11 0.44
N ARG A 161 4.61 -17.13 1.13
CA ARG A 161 3.17 -17.43 1.08
C ARG A 161 2.32 -16.26 1.61
N TYR A 162 2.78 -15.60 2.69
CA TYR A 162 2.07 -14.41 3.20
C TYR A 162 2.14 -13.25 2.20
N MET A 163 3.30 -12.98 1.59
CA MET A 163 3.42 -11.97 0.54
C MET A 163 2.41 -12.24 -0.60
N LYS A 164 2.32 -13.47 -1.07
CA LYS A 164 1.33 -13.88 -2.07
C LYS A 164 -0.11 -13.75 -1.57
N GLY A 165 -0.38 -14.15 -0.33
CA GLY A 165 -1.70 -14.03 0.30
C GLY A 165 -2.17 -12.58 0.45
N PHE A 166 -1.25 -11.63 0.64
CA PHE A 166 -1.53 -10.20 0.62
C PHE A 166 -1.61 -9.60 -0.80
N GLY A 167 -1.48 -10.42 -1.85
CA GLY A 167 -1.60 -10.02 -3.25
C GLY A 167 -0.32 -9.46 -3.88
N LEU A 168 0.83 -9.50 -3.18
CA LEU A 168 2.08 -9.03 -3.74
C LEU A 168 2.54 -9.90 -4.91
N GLY A 169 2.85 -9.28 -6.04
CA GLY A 169 3.25 -9.97 -7.26
C GLY A 169 2.11 -10.59 -8.06
N GLU A 170 0.86 -10.21 -7.75
CA GLU A 170 -0.34 -10.59 -8.50
C GLU A 170 -1.00 -9.36 -9.14
N LYS A 171 -1.75 -9.57 -10.22
CA LYS A 171 -2.59 -8.52 -10.79
C LYS A 171 -3.74 -8.20 -9.84
N THR A 172 -4.11 -6.92 -9.73
CA THR A 172 -5.19 -6.47 -8.85
C THR A 172 -6.57 -7.03 -9.25
N GLY A 173 -6.76 -7.42 -10.51
CA GLY A 173 -8.05 -7.85 -11.04
C GLY A 173 -9.03 -6.70 -11.29
N VAL A 174 -8.60 -5.45 -11.14
CA VAL A 174 -9.37 -4.26 -11.54
C VAL A 174 -9.14 -4.05 -13.03
N GLU A 175 -10.24 -4.07 -13.81
CA GLU A 175 -10.26 -3.88 -15.26
C GLU A 175 -10.32 -2.38 -15.66
#